data_c309b0661fc4d90b5e0390368c4d70a9
#
_entry.id   c309b0661fc4d90b5e0390368c4d70a9
#
_cell.length_a   1.000
_cell.length_b   1.000
_cell.length_c   1.000
_cell.angle_alpha   90.00
_cell.angle_beta   90.00
_cell.angle_gamma   90.00
#
_symmetry.space_group_name_H-M   'P 1'
#
loop_
_entity.id
_entity.type
_entity.pdbx_description
1 polymer ?
#
loop_
_entity_poly.entity_id
_entity_poly.type
_entity_poly.pdbx_seq_one_letter_code
_entity_poly.pdbx_strand_id
1 'polypeptide(L)'
;MFRLITIEREYGCGGGKIAAQLARHLGWKLWDHLLTEEIARIANVHPSAVRRCDERMDSRFYRMAKVFWRGSYERTSPLGDQAFDTDRMVSMMQDITGKIAEEGNAVVVGRGAPYFLRERSDAFHVFLYAPRTEKIRRLHEDGCGETEARDLVDMVDRERIAFVKHYFNADWPTRSLYHLMLNTAVGDDPVIETILSTMRRVEDRPKATDYEAPSVFSRQT
;
A
#
# COMPACT_ATOMS: atom_id res chain seq x y z
N MET A 1 -11.69 -4.62 17.81
CA MET A 1 -11.54 -3.19 17.45
C MET A 1 -10.33 -3.06 16.56
N PHE A 2 -10.49 -2.46 15.40
CA PHE A 2 -9.37 -2.22 14.51
C PHE A 2 -8.44 -1.15 15.06
N ARG A 3 -7.14 -1.36 14.92
CA ARG A 3 -6.09 -0.44 15.33
C ARG A 3 -5.20 -0.03 14.15
N LEU A 4 -5.39 -0.67 13.01
CA LEU A 4 -4.60 -0.47 11.80
C LEU A 4 -5.51 -0.38 10.59
N ILE A 5 -5.20 0.53 9.68
CA ILE A 5 -5.74 0.55 8.32
C ILE A 5 -4.57 0.44 7.36
N THR A 6 -4.58 -0.54 6.48
CA THR A 6 -3.63 -0.59 5.37
C THR A 6 -4.33 -0.14 4.09
N ILE A 7 -3.71 0.73 3.33
CA ILE A 7 -4.23 1.24 2.06
C ILE A 7 -3.26 0.83 0.95
N GLU A 8 -3.65 -0.16 0.16
CA GLU A 8 -3.01 -0.45 -1.12
C GLU A 8 -3.75 0.29 -2.23
N ARG A 9 -3.04 0.69 -3.28
CA ARG A 9 -3.66 1.58 -4.28
C ARG A 9 -2.99 1.48 -5.64
N GLU A 10 -3.77 1.74 -6.69
CA GLU A 10 -3.25 2.01 -8.02
C GLU A 10 -2.60 3.39 -8.09
N TYR A 11 -1.64 3.55 -8.98
CA TYR A 11 -0.95 4.82 -9.21
C TYR A 11 -1.91 5.86 -9.80
N GLY A 12 -1.85 7.09 -9.31
CA GLY A 12 -2.70 8.19 -9.80
C GLY A 12 -4.18 8.14 -9.34
N CYS A 13 -4.58 7.15 -8.51
CA CYS A 13 -5.96 7.08 -8.02
C CYS A 13 -6.29 8.06 -6.88
N GLY A 14 -5.35 8.87 -6.40
CA GLY A 14 -5.57 9.79 -5.27
C GLY A 14 -5.50 9.15 -3.89
N GLY A 15 -5.08 7.89 -3.81
CA GLY A 15 -5.09 7.11 -2.57
C GLY A 15 -4.26 7.71 -1.42
N GLY A 16 -3.17 8.41 -1.71
CA GLY A 16 -2.36 9.10 -0.69
C GLY A 16 -3.12 10.24 0.00
N LYS A 17 -3.88 11.04 -0.77
CA LYS A 17 -4.72 12.12 -0.23
C LYS A 17 -5.83 11.55 0.65
N ILE A 18 -6.50 10.49 0.19
CA ILE A 18 -7.54 9.80 0.96
C ILE A 18 -6.96 9.24 2.27
N ALA A 19 -5.80 8.59 2.22
CA ALA A 19 -5.11 8.08 3.41
C ALA A 19 -4.79 9.18 4.44
N ALA A 20 -4.30 10.33 3.97
CA ALA A 20 -4.00 11.47 4.84
C ALA A 20 -5.25 12.07 5.49
N GLN A 21 -6.34 12.15 4.75
CA GLN A 21 -7.63 12.61 5.28
C GLN A 21 -8.21 11.62 6.30
N LEU A 22 -8.14 10.31 5.99
CA LEU A 22 -8.57 9.24 6.88
C LEU A 22 -7.79 9.23 8.20
N ALA A 23 -6.47 9.36 8.14
CA ALA A 23 -5.60 9.43 9.31
C ALA A 23 -5.96 10.64 10.19
N ARG A 24 -6.22 11.81 9.59
CA ARG A 24 -6.68 13.00 10.33
C ARG A 24 -8.03 12.81 11.00
N HIS A 25 -9.00 12.18 10.30
CA HIS A 25 -10.33 11.89 10.85
C HIS A 25 -10.27 10.99 12.09
N LEU A 26 -9.38 10.01 12.07
CA LEU A 26 -9.20 9.05 13.15
C LEU A 26 -8.26 9.55 14.26
N GLY A 27 -7.52 10.64 14.03
CA GLY A 27 -6.42 11.04 14.91
C GLY A 27 -5.27 10.02 14.93
N TRP A 28 -5.10 9.24 13.85
CA TRP A 28 -4.12 8.19 13.73
C TRP A 28 -2.87 8.67 12.99
N LYS A 29 -1.75 8.00 13.25
CA LYS A 29 -0.49 8.29 12.57
C LYS A 29 -0.53 7.79 11.12
N LEU A 30 -0.13 8.65 10.18
CA LEU A 30 0.02 8.27 8.78
C LEU A 30 1.44 7.76 8.50
N TRP A 31 1.54 6.56 7.98
CA TRP A 31 2.78 5.93 7.55
C TRP A 31 2.78 5.76 6.03
N ASP A 32 3.15 6.81 5.33
CA ASP A 32 3.42 6.83 3.88
C ASP A 32 4.87 7.25 3.65
N HIS A 33 5.18 8.53 3.78
CA HIS A 33 6.55 9.05 3.69
C HIS A 33 7.41 8.66 4.88
N LEU A 34 6.84 8.68 6.09
CA LEU A 34 7.55 8.32 7.31
C LEU A 34 8.14 6.91 7.26
N LEU A 35 7.45 5.98 6.60
CA LEU A 35 8.00 4.63 6.40
C LEU A 35 9.26 4.65 5.53
N THR A 36 9.29 5.52 4.50
CA THR A 36 10.49 5.70 3.65
C THR A 36 11.63 6.33 4.41
N GLU A 37 11.35 7.34 5.22
CA GLU A 37 12.36 8.01 6.06
C GLU A 37 12.95 7.05 7.08
N GLU A 38 12.12 6.23 7.71
CA GLU A 38 12.56 5.24 8.69
C GLU A 38 13.42 4.15 8.03
N ILE A 39 13.03 3.66 6.87
CA ILE A 39 13.84 2.72 6.07
C ILE A 39 15.20 3.36 5.74
N ALA A 40 15.21 4.61 5.28
CA ALA A 40 16.43 5.33 4.95
C ALA A 40 17.33 5.51 6.18
N ARG A 41 16.77 5.83 7.34
CA ARG A 41 17.47 5.96 8.61
C ARG A 41 18.15 4.66 9.03
N ILE A 42 17.40 3.55 8.98
CA ILE A 42 17.91 2.22 9.36
C ILE A 42 18.97 1.74 8.35
N ALA A 43 18.77 2.03 7.06
CA ALA A 43 19.70 1.69 6.00
C ALA A 43 20.98 2.55 6.00
N ASN A 44 21.04 3.58 6.87
CA ASN A 44 22.14 4.56 6.95
C ASN A 44 22.39 5.27 5.60
N VAL A 45 21.32 5.57 4.86
CA VAL A 45 21.35 6.35 3.62
C VAL A 45 21.00 7.80 3.96
N HIS A 46 21.72 8.76 3.38
CA HIS A 46 21.54 10.17 3.73
C HIS A 46 20.09 10.64 3.45
N PRO A 47 19.38 11.29 4.40
CA PRO A 47 18.00 11.75 4.22
C PRO A 47 17.77 12.67 3.02
N SER A 48 18.82 13.40 2.55
CA SER A 48 18.70 14.23 1.35
C SER A 48 18.67 13.43 0.04
N ALA A 49 19.16 12.19 0.05
CA ALA A 49 18.95 11.28 -1.08
C ALA A 49 17.47 10.85 -1.15
N VAL A 50 16.83 10.73 0.02
CA VAL A 50 15.41 10.43 0.17
C VAL A 50 14.57 11.68 -0.10
N ARG A 51 14.92 12.87 0.44
CA ARG A 51 14.17 14.13 0.21
C ARG A 51 14.22 14.62 -1.23
N ARG A 52 15.32 14.44 -1.96
CA ARG A 52 15.38 14.71 -3.41
C ARG A 52 14.49 13.78 -4.22
N CYS A 53 14.08 12.67 -3.62
CA CYS A 53 13.06 11.80 -4.14
C CYS A 53 11.64 12.30 -3.78
N ASP A 54 11.46 13.06 -2.70
CA ASP A 54 10.17 13.41 -2.10
C ASP A 54 9.38 14.49 -2.89
N GLU A 55 10.05 15.49 -3.43
CA GLU A 55 9.39 16.58 -4.17
C GLU A 55 8.94 16.22 -5.59
N ARG A 56 9.30 15.01 -6.07
CA ARG A 56 8.82 14.41 -7.34
C ARG A 56 8.60 12.91 -7.17
N MET A 57 8.00 12.53 -6.07
CA MET A 57 8.12 11.22 -5.46
C MET A 57 7.68 10.04 -6.30
N ASP A 58 6.75 10.19 -7.19
CA ASP A 58 6.25 9.02 -7.90
C ASP A 58 7.14 8.61 -9.09
N SER A 59 7.73 9.55 -9.82
CA SER A 59 8.55 9.22 -11.01
C SER A 59 10.01 8.89 -10.70
N ARG A 60 10.57 9.39 -9.58
CA ARG A 60 11.98 9.19 -9.22
C ARG A 60 12.21 7.97 -8.33
N PHE A 61 11.27 7.67 -7.44
CA PHE A 61 11.28 6.40 -6.70
C PHE A 61 11.21 5.23 -7.69
N TYR A 62 10.41 5.39 -8.73
CA TYR A 62 10.36 4.47 -9.85
C TYR A 62 11.69 4.38 -10.61
N ARG A 63 12.35 5.50 -10.93
CA ARG A 63 13.68 5.48 -11.55
C ARG A 63 14.76 4.88 -10.63
N MET A 64 14.69 5.13 -9.33
CA MET A 64 15.58 4.47 -8.37
C MET A 64 15.26 2.99 -8.20
N ALA A 65 14.00 2.61 -8.11
CA ALA A 65 13.60 1.21 -8.11
C ALA A 65 14.03 0.52 -9.43
N LYS A 66 13.95 1.21 -10.56
CA LYS A 66 14.44 0.70 -11.86
C LYS A 66 15.97 0.62 -11.94
N VAL A 67 16.70 1.54 -11.34
CA VAL A 67 18.17 1.47 -11.18
C VAL A 67 18.52 0.35 -10.22
N PHE A 68 17.76 0.18 -9.14
CA PHE A 68 17.89 -0.95 -8.21
C PHE A 68 17.60 -2.30 -8.89
N TRP A 69 16.55 -2.35 -9.71
CA TRP A 69 16.18 -3.58 -10.41
C TRP A 69 17.12 -3.91 -11.57
N ARG A 70 17.66 -2.90 -12.28
CA ARG A 70 18.63 -3.07 -13.36
C ARG A 70 20.04 -3.34 -12.86
N GLY A 71 20.43 -2.86 -11.69
CA GLY A 71 21.75 -3.03 -11.10
C GLY A 71 22.08 -4.45 -10.66
N SER A 72 21.07 -5.35 -10.59
CA SER A 72 21.32 -6.79 -10.34
C SER A 72 21.90 -7.53 -11.53
N TYR A 73 21.92 -6.93 -12.73
CA TYR A 73 22.43 -7.58 -13.96
C TYR A 73 23.70 -6.98 -14.54
N GLU A 74 24.16 -5.80 -14.11
CA GLU A 74 25.40 -5.21 -14.61
C GLU A 74 26.30 -4.79 -13.44
N ARG A 75 27.30 -5.63 -13.18
CA ARG A 75 28.51 -5.26 -12.41
C ARG A 75 29.20 -4.12 -13.14
N THR A 76 29.03 -2.90 -12.66
CA THR A 76 30.03 -1.82 -12.62
C THR A 76 29.34 -0.51 -12.26
N SER A 77 29.40 -0.11 -11.01
CA SER A 77 29.21 1.28 -10.61
C SER A 77 30.39 1.71 -9.76
N PRO A 78 31.05 2.85 -10.07
CA PRO A 78 32.26 3.28 -9.39
C PRO A 78 31.99 4.11 -8.12
N LEU A 79 30.97 3.79 -7.37
CA LEU A 79 30.68 4.35 -6.04
C LEU A 79 30.47 3.20 -5.06
N GLY A 80 31.54 2.95 -4.30
CA GLY A 80 31.75 2.12 -3.14
C GLY A 80 30.62 1.22 -2.65
N ASP A 81 30.91 -0.07 -2.68
CA ASP A 81 30.49 -1.15 -1.81
C ASP A 81 29.42 -0.85 -0.74
N GLN A 82 28.17 -0.81 -1.16
CA GLN A 82 27.03 -1.35 -0.46
C GLN A 82 25.91 -1.50 -1.50
N ALA A 83 25.90 -2.64 -2.21
CA ALA A 83 24.71 -3.08 -2.95
C ALA A 83 23.57 -3.17 -1.92
N PHE A 84 22.65 -2.22 -1.96
CA PHE A 84 21.44 -2.26 -1.14
C PHE A 84 20.61 -3.41 -1.67
N ASP A 85 20.67 -4.53 -0.95
CA ASP A 85 19.99 -5.77 -1.31
C ASP A 85 18.48 -5.55 -1.17
N THR A 86 17.74 -5.80 -2.25
CA THR A 86 16.27 -5.65 -2.28
C THR A 86 15.60 -6.55 -1.24
N ASP A 87 16.15 -7.73 -0.99
CA ASP A 87 15.63 -8.67 0.01
C ASP A 87 15.82 -8.11 1.43
N ARG A 88 16.93 -7.47 1.69
CA ARG A 88 17.17 -6.75 2.94
C ARG A 88 16.19 -5.59 3.12
N MET A 89 15.88 -4.86 2.07
CA MET A 89 14.88 -3.78 2.11
C MET A 89 13.49 -4.32 2.46
N VAL A 90 13.07 -5.43 1.86
CA VAL A 90 11.77 -6.07 2.16
C VAL A 90 11.72 -6.59 3.58
N SER A 91 12.80 -7.20 4.08
CA SER A 91 12.90 -7.59 5.50
C SER A 91 12.77 -6.40 6.44
N MET A 92 13.42 -5.27 6.14
CA MET A 92 13.28 -4.04 6.92
C MET A 92 11.87 -3.46 6.86
N MET A 93 11.20 -3.51 5.70
CA MET A 93 9.80 -3.11 5.56
C MET A 93 8.89 -3.97 6.45
N GLN A 94 9.13 -5.27 6.47
CA GLN A 94 8.39 -6.20 7.32
C GLN A 94 8.57 -5.87 8.81
N ASP A 95 9.82 -5.68 9.25
CA ASP A 95 10.15 -5.37 10.65
C ASP A 95 9.52 -4.04 11.11
N ILE A 96 9.62 -3.01 10.27
CA ILE A 96 9.03 -1.69 10.58
C ILE A 96 7.52 -1.78 10.61
N THR A 97 6.92 -2.46 9.63
CA THR A 97 5.46 -2.66 9.59
C THR A 97 4.98 -3.43 10.81
N GLY A 98 5.74 -4.42 11.28
CA GLY A 98 5.48 -5.14 12.53
C GLY A 98 5.48 -4.21 13.75
N LYS A 99 6.49 -3.35 13.89
CA LYS A 99 6.57 -2.35 14.99
C LYS A 99 5.41 -1.35 14.94
N ILE A 100 5.06 -0.85 13.76
CA ILE A 100 3.89 0.02 13.57
C ILE A 100 2.61 -0.69 14.04
N ALA A 101 2.51 -1.97 13.73
CA ALA A 101 1.35 -2.77 14.10
C ALA A 101 1.25 -3.01 15.61
N GLU A 102 2.35 -3.10 16.31
CA GLU A 102 2.39 -3.18 17.78
C GLU A 102 1.96 -1.86 18.44
N GLU A 103 2.45 -0.73 17.93
CA GLU A 103 2.04 0.60 18.38
C GLU A 103 0.53 0.84 18.14
N GLY A 104 0.03 0.43 16.97
CA GLY A 104 -1.36 0.61 16.57
C GLY A 104 -1.72 2.06 16.24
N ASN A 105 -3.03 2.32 16.05
CA ASN A 105 -3.57 3.62 15.67
C ASN A 105 -2.83 4.24 14.46
N ALA A 106 -2.71 3.44 13.40
CA ALA A 106 -1.93 3.79 12.24
C ALA A 106 -2.67 3.53 10.92
N VAL A 107 -2.46 4.44 9.96
CA VAL A 107 -2.80 4.27 8.54
C VAL A 107 -1.50 4.05 7.79
N VAL A 108 -1.34 2.87 7.20
CA VAL A 108 -0.12 2.45 6.49
C VAL A 108 -0.41 2.35 4.99
N VAL A 109 0.39 3.02 4.16
CA VAL A 109 0.12 3.15 2.73
C VAL A 109 1.15 2.37 1.91
N GLY A 110 0.67 1.34 1.19
CA GLY A 110 1.45 0.54 0.25
C GLY A 110 2.54 -0.33 0.88
N ARG A 111 3.63 -0.53 0.13
CA ARG A 111 4.87 -1.21 0.56
C ARG A 111 4.68 -2.63 1.08
N GLY A 112 3.67 -3.32 0.57
CA GLY A 112 3.36 -4.67 0.99
C GLY A 112 2.70 -4.78 2.37
N ALA A 113 2.34 -3.67 3.03
CA ALA A 113 1.75 -3.68 4.36
C ALA A 113 0.53 -4.63 4.50
N PRO A 114 -0.42 -4.69 3.55
CA PRO A 114 -1.53 -5.63 3.65
C PRO A 114 -1.06 -7.09 3.68
N TYR A 115 0.02 -7.41 2.95
CA TYR A 115 0.56 -8.76 2.89
C TYR A 115 1.31 -9.14 4.16
N PHE A 116 2.08 -8.22 4.74
CA PHE A 116 2.77 -8.45 6.02
C PHE A 116 1.79 -8.57 7.19
N LEU A 117 0.67 -7.87 7.13
CA LEU A 117 -0.33 -7.80 8.21
C LEU A 117 -1.56 -8.67 7.97
N ARG A 118 -1.54 -9.56 6.96
CA ARG A 118 -2.70 -10.35 6.54
C ARG A 118 -3.32 -11.23 7.62
N GLU A 119 -2.52 -11.69 8.58
CA GLU A 119 -2.98 -12.55 9.68
C GLU A 119 -3.45 -11.75 10.91
N ARG A 120 -3.40 -10.43 10.85
CA ARG A 120 -3.80 -9.58 11.98
C ARG A 120 -5.28 -9.26 11.93
N SER A 121 -6.02 -9.71 12.93
CA SER A 121 -7.46 -9.45 13.06
C SER A 121 -7.80 -7.99 13.42
N ASP A 122 -6.83 -7.19 13.86
CA ASP A 122 -6.97 -5.78 14.19
C ASP A 122 -6.55 -4.85 13.04
N ALA A 123 -6.25 -5.39 11.86
CA ALA A 123 -5.93 -4.63 10.65
C ALA A 123 -7.09 -4.63 9.65
N PHE A 124 -7.49 -3.44 9.20
CA PHE A 124 -8.50 -3.25 8.17
C PHE A 124 -7.82 -2.94 6.83
N HIS A 125 -7.95 -3.84 5.86
CA HIS A 125 -7.27 -3.74 4.57
C HIS A 125 -8.18 -3.12 3.51
N VAL A 126 -7.70 -2.08 2.84
CA VAL A 126 -8.41 -1.35 1.79
C VAL A 126 -7.56 -1.30 0.52
N PHE A 127 -8.19 -1.52 -0.62
CA PHE A 127 -7.62 -1.29 -1.94
C PHE A 127 -8.34 -0.15 -2.64
N LEU A 128 -7.58 0.83 -3.15
CA LEU A 128 -8.11 1.98 -3.88
C LEU A 128 -7.69 1.93 -5.35
N TYR A 129 -8.65 2.17 -6.24
CA TYR A 129 -8.41 2.20 -7.68
C TYR A 129 -9.21 3.30 -8.35
N ALA A 130 -8.89 3.61 -9.61
CA ALA A 130 -9.68 4.52 -10.43
C ALA A 130 -9.62 4.11 -11.91
N PRO A 131 -10.60 4.53 -12.74
CA PRO A 131 -10.48 4.40 -14.18
C PRO A 131 -9.20 5.07 -14.70
N ARG A 132 -8.57 4.45 -15.72
CA ARG A 132 -7.30 4.93 -16.27
C ARG A 132 -7.36 6.40 -16.69
N THR A 133 -8.46 6.82 -17.29
CA THR A 133 -8.69 8.21 -17.69
C THR A 133 -8.69 9.17 -16.51
N GLU A 134 -9.28 8.77 -15.39
CA GLU A 134 -9.32 9.55 -14.16
C GLU A 134 -7.93 9.66 -13.52
N LYS A 135 -7.16 8.56 -13.51
CA LYS A 135 -5.77 8.56 -13.04
C LYS A 135 -4.90 9.54 -13.84
N ILE A 136 -5.00 9.52 -15.18
CA ILE A 136 -4.26 10.43 -16.06
C ILE A 136 -4.69 11.88 -15.83
N ARG A 137 -6.00 12.16 -15.72
CA ARG A 137 -6.54 13.50 -15.45
C ARG A 137 -5.95 14.08 -14.16
N ARG A 138 -5.96 13.32 -13.07
CA ARG A 138 -5.43 13.76 -11.77
C ARG A 138 -3.93 14.05 -11.83
N LEU A 139 -3.17 13.19 -12.47
CA LEU A 139 -1.72 13.41 -12.64
C LEU A 139 -1.44 14.66 -13.49
N HIS A 140 -2.27 14.94 -14.50
CA HIS A 140 -2.15 16.15 -15.28
C HIS A 140 -2.48 17.41 -14.44
N GLU A 141 -3.49 17.36 -13.59
CA GLU A 141 -3.82 18.44 -12.64
C GLU A 141 -2.70 18.68 -11.64
N ASP A 142 -1.97 17.64 -11.25
CA ASP A 142 -0.76 17.70 -10.40
C ASP A 142 0.49 18.19 -11.16
N GLY A 143 0.34 18.61 -12.45
CA GLY A 143 1.41 19.19 -13.26
C GLY A 143 2.24 18.19 -14.06
N CYS A 144 1.83 16.92 -14.15
CA CYS A 144 2.48 15.93 -14.99
C CYS A 144 2.08 16.10 -16.45
N GLY A 145 3.03 15.96 -17.39
CA GLY A 145 2.73 15.98 -18.82
C GLY A 145 1.83 14.80 -19.23
N GLU A 146 0.95 14.97 -20.22
CA GLU A 146 -0.03 13.94 -20.59
C GLU A 146 0.63 12.60 -20.99
N THR A 147 1.69 12.64 -21.80
CA THR A 147 2.43 11.45 -22.20
C THR A 147 3.10 10.79 -21.00
N GLU A 148 3.73 11.59 -20.14
CA GLU A 148 4.37 11.11 -18.91
C GLU A 148 3.35 10.48 -17.95
N ALA A 149 2.17 11.07 -17.79
CA ALA A 149 1.09 10.55 -16.95
C ALA A 149 0.60 9.19 -17.45
N ARG A 150 0.44 9.02 -18.76
CA ARG A 150 0.07 7.73 -19.39
C ARG A 150 1.10 6.64 -19.10
N ASP A 151 2.37 6.96 -19.33
CA ASP A 151 3.47 6.02 -19.11
C ASP A 151 3.60 5.62 -17.63
N LEU A 152 3.47 6.58 -16.72
CA LEU A 152 3.54 6.35 -15.28
C LEU A 152 2.41 5.46 -14.77
N VAL A 153 1.16 5.69 -15.20
CA VAL A 153 0.01 4.87 -14.79
C VAL A 153 0.23 3.41 -15.16
N ASP A 154 0.69 3.15 -16.39
CA ASP A 154 0.87 1.77 -16.86
C ASP A 154 2.11 1.10 -16.26
N MET A 155 3.15 1.88 -15.96
CA MET A 155 4.45 1.39 -15.55
C MET A 155 4.51 1.10 -14.04
N VAL A 156 4.01 2.01 -13.21
CA VAL A 156 4.10 1.86 -11.74
C VAL A 156 3.26 0.69 -11.26
N ASP A 157 2.07 0.50 -11.81
CA ASP A 157 1.21 -0.61 -11.40
C ASP A 157 1.79 -1.99 -11.86
N ARG A 158 2.48 -2.05 -13.01
CA ARG A 158 3.24 -3.27 -13.40
C ARG A 158 4.34 -3.64 -12.42
N GLU A 159 5.05 -2.63 -11.89
CA GLU A 159 6.09 -2.87 -10.88
C GLU A 159 5.51 -3.38 -9.57
N ARG A 160 4.33 -2.87 -9.16
CA ARG A 160 3.62 -3.40 -8.00
C ARG A 160 3.20 -4.84 -8.19
N ILE A 161 2.68 -5.19 -9.38
CA ILE A 161 2.36 -6.57 -9.74
C ILE A 161 3.60 -7.46 -9.62
N ALA A 162 4.73 -7.05 -10.20
CA ALA A 162 5.97 -7.81 -10.15
C ALA A 162 6.50 -7.97 -8.72
N PHE A 163 6.47 -6.91 -7.92
CA PHE A 163 6.86 -6.92 -6.52
C PHE A 163 6.03 -7.91 -5.70
N VAL A 164 4.70 -7.83 -5.81
CA VAL A 164 3.80 -8.70 -5.06
C VAL A 164 3.94 -10.15 -5.50
N LYS A 165 4.09 -10.38 -6.80
CA LYS A 165 4.33 -11.73 -7.32
C LYS A 165 5.62 -12.34 -6.82
N HIS A 166 6.70 -11.55 -6.78
CA HIS A 166 8.02 -12.02 -6.38
C HIS A 166 8.10 -12.31 -4.87
N TYR A 167 7.66 -11.36 -4.03
CA TYR A 167 7.85 -11.45 -2.58
C TYR A 167 6.74 -12.18 -1.83
N PHE A 168 5.52 -12.17 -2.35
CA PHE A 168 4.37 -12.77 -1.67
C PHE A 168 3.76 -13.94 -2.45
N ASN A 169 4.28 -14.24 -3.65
CA ASN A 169 3.71 -15.24 -4.56
C ASN A 169 2.20 -15.10 -4.77
N ALA A 170 1.72 -13.86 -4.84
CA ALA A 170 0.32 -13.51 -4.95
C ALA A 170 0.05 -12.67 -6.21
N ASP A 171 -1.21 -12.61 -6.62
CA ASP A 171 -1.65 -11.69 -7.66
C ASP A 171 -1.96 -10.32 -7.06
N TRP A 172 -1.71 -9.24 -7.81
CA TRP A 172 -2.05 -7.90 -7.38
C TRP A 172 -3.11 -7.27 -8.28
N PRO A 173 -4.24 -6.79 -7.70
CA PRO A 173 -4.61 -6.88 -6.28
C PRO A 173 -5.11 -8.29 -5.89
N THR A 174 -4.70 -8.76 -4.71
CA THR A 174 -5.22 -10.00 -4.13
C THR A 174 -6.60 -9.74 -3.50
N ARG A 175 -7.67 -10.02 -4.24
CA ARG A 175 -9.04 -9.62 -3.85
C ARG A 175 -9.45 -10.11 -2.46
N SER A 176 -9.10 -11.34 -2.11
CA SER A 176 -9.45 -11.96 -0.82
C SER A 176 -8.72 -11.32 0.38
N LEU A 177 -7.70 -10.52 0.14
CA LEU A 177 -6.94 -9.84 1.19
C LEU A 177 -7.65 -8.57 1.69
N TYR A 178 -8.47 -7.93 0.85
CA TYR A 178 -9.04 -6.62 1.15
C TYR A 178 -10.46 -6.73 1.69
N HIS A 179 -10.73 -6.01 2.77
CA HIS A 179 -12.07 -5.81 3.31
C HIS A 179 -12.92 -4.92 2.39
N LEU A 180 -12.28 -3.95 1.73
CA LEU A 180 -12.91 -3.07 0.74
C LEU A 180 -12.00 -2.85 -0.47
N MET A 181 -12.62 -2.81 -1.65
CA MET A 181 -12.00 -2.35 -2.89
C MET A 181 -12.86 -1.22 -3.45
N LEU A 182 -12.35 0.01 -3.48
CA LEU A 182 -13.15 1.20 -3.77
C LEU A 182 -12.62 1.97 -4.97
N ASN A 183 -13.57 2.36 -5.84
CA ASN A 183 -13.30 3.25 -6.96
C ASN A 183 -13.30 4.71 -6.47
N THR A 184 -12.16 5.38 -6.52
CA THR A 184 -12.01 6.75 -6.03
C THR A 184 -12.57 7.82 -6.98
N ALA A 185 -13.05 7.43 -8.17
CA ALA A 185 -13.73 8.36 -9.08
C ALA A 185 -15.06 8.90 -8.52
N VAL A 186 -15.62 8.25 -7.49
CA VAL A 186 -16.82 8.72 -6.79
C VAL A 186 -16.55 9.90 -5.86
N GLY A 187 -15.29 10.29 -5.67
CA GLY A 187 -14.87 11.38 -4.79
C GLY A 187 -14.22 10.90 -3.50
N ASP A 188 -13.40 11.77 -2.88
CA ASP A 188 -12.63 11.42 -1.69
C ASP A 188 -13.54 11.21 -0.47
N ASP A 189 -14.49 12.13 -0.21
CA ASP A 189 -15.37 12.08 0.96
C ASP A 189 -16.25 10.82 0.99
N PRO A 190 -16.95 10.43 -0.09
CA PRO A 190 -17.70 9.18 -0.13
C PRO A 190 -16.85 7.93 0.13
N VAL A 191 -15.61 7.92 -0.36
CA VAL A 191 -14.67 6.81 -0.12
C VAL A 191 -14.30 6.73 1.35
N ILE A 192 -13.96 7.86 1.98
CA ILE A 192 -13.60 7.94 3.40
C ILE A 192 -14.78 7.51 4.28
N GLU A 193 -15.97 8.03 4.02
CA GLU A 193 -17.19 7.65 4.75
C GLU A 193 -17.48 6.15 4.64
N THR A 194 -17.31 5.58 3.44
CA THR A 194 -17.49 4.13 3.22
C THR A 194 -16.50 3.32 4.02
N ILE A 195 -15.23 3.71 4.07
CA ILE A 195 -14.21 3.02 4.87
C ILE A 195 -14.58 3.07 6.35
N LEU A 196 -14.86 4.26 6.88
CA LEU A 196 -15.16 4.46 8.29
C LEU A 196 -16.44 3.75 8.72
N SER A 197 -17.50 3.82 7.90
CA SER A 197 -18.78 3.18 8.23
C SER A 197 -18.67 1.65 8.18
N THR A 198 -17.94 1.10 7.20
CA THR A 198 -17.74 -0.35 7.10
C THR A 198 -16.88 -0.87 8.24
N MET A 199 -15.82 -0.16 8.58
CA MET A 199 -14.94 -0.52 9.70
C MET A 199 -15.75 -0.65 11.01
N ARG A 200 -16.56 0.37 11.34
CA ARG A 200 -17.45 0.34 12.52
C ARG A 200 -18.42 -0.84 12.47
N ARG A 201 -19.08 -1.06 11.33
CA ARG A 201 -20.06 -2.17 11.18
C ARG A 201 -19.43 -3.55 11.32
N VAL A 202 -18.19 -3.72 10.91
CA VAL A 202 -17.45 -4.98 11.09
C VAL A 202 -17.07 -5.18 12.57
N GLU A 203 -16.71 -4.10 13.27
CA GLU A 203 -16.42 -4.14 14.71
C GLU A 203 -17.65 -4.46 15.55
N ASP A 204 -18.79 -3.87 15.19
CA ASP A 204 -20.07 -4.04 15.91
C ASP A 204 -20.73 -5.41 15.64
N ARG A 205 -20.20 -6.21 14.70
CA ARG A 205 -20.70 -7.56 14.47
C ARG A 205 -20.53 -8.39 15.74
N PRO A 206 -21.64 -8.97 16.27
CA PRO A 206 -21.47 -10.00 17.30
C PRO A 206 -20.55 -11.07 16.70
N LYS A 207 -19.50 -11.44 17.45
CA LYS A 207 -18.66 -12.59 17.09
C LYS A 207 -19.65 -13.71 16.80
N ALA A 208 -19.60 -14.28 15.57
CA ALA A 208 -20.46 -15.36 15.19
C ALA A 208 -20.31 -16.47 16.23
N THR A 209 -21.19 -16.50 17.20
CA THR A 209 -21.40 -17.66 18.03
C THR A 209 -21.96 -18.70 17.09
N ASP A 210 -21.14 -19.68 16.75
CA ASP A 210 -21.48 -20.94 16.15
C ASP A 210 -22.74 -20.92 15.27
N TYR A 211 -22.56 -20.57 13.99
CA TYR A 211 -23.54 -20.94 12.99
C TYR A 211 -23.49 -22.46 12.92
N GLU A 212 -24.28 -23.13 13.75
CA GLU A 212 -24.66 -24.53 13.53
C GLU A 212 -25.32 -24.57 12.14
N ALA A 213 -24.58 -25.05 11.15
CA ALA A 213 -25.13 -25.37 9.86
C ALA A 213 -26.34 -26.28 10.08
N PRO A 214 -27.56 -25.94 9.56
CA PRO A 214 -28.70 -26.83 9.72
C PRO A 214 -28.30 -28.19 9.16
N SER A 215 -28.46 -29.22 9.97
CA SER A 215 -28.23 -30.63 9.62
C SER A 215 -29.25 -31.07 8.58
N VAL A 216 -29.05 -30.69 7.34
CA VAL A 216 -29.84 -31.15 6.19
C VAL A 216 -29.00 -32.20 5.49
N PHE A 217 -28.95 -33.40 6.06
CA PHE A 217 -28.74 -34.67 5.36
C PHE A 217 -28.80 -35.84 6.36
N SER A 218 -29.99 -36.09 6.93
CA SER A 218 -30.30 -37.45 7.35
C SER A 218 -30.65 -38.26 6.08
N ARG A 219 -29.68 -39.06 5.64
CA ARG A 219 -29.95 -40.11 4.66
C ARG A 219 -31.01 -41.04 5.22
N GLN A 220 -32.14 -41.10 4.58
CA GLN A 220 -33.07 -42.23 4.74
C GLN A 220 -32.41 -43.43 4.04
N THR A 221 -32.15 -44.47 4.81
CA THR A 221 -31.93 -45.84 4.38
C THR A 221 -33.20 -46.44 3.77
#